data_cf92dcd940af944fa91c6550c88984d1
#
_entry.id   cf92dcd940af944fa91c6550c88984d1
#
_cell.length_a   1.000
_cell.length_b   1.000
_cell.length_c   1.000
_cell.angle_alpha   90.00
_cell.angle_beta   90.00
_cell.angle_gamma   90.00
#
_symmetry.space_group_name_H-M   'P 1'
#
loop_
_entity.id
_entity.type
_entity.pdbx_description
1 polymer ?
#
loop_
_entity_poly.entity_id
_entity_poly.type
_entity_poly.pdbx_seq_one_letter_code
_entity_poly.pdbx_strand_id
1 'polypeptide(L)' 'MEEAGEVGRAILKQDEAEVIDGIGDMVVVLTNLSELIGTPIEECIARAYDVIVNRTGKMVNGTFKKDE' A
#
# COMPACT_ATOMS: atom_id res chain seq x y z
N MET A 1 2.25 10.27 9.98
CA MET A 1 1.69 10.34 8.66
C MET A 1 0.23 10.71 8.69
N GLU A 2 0.01 11.98 8.49
CA GLU A 2 -1.33 12.55 8.57
C GLU A 2 -2.23 12.05 7.44
N GLU A 3 -1.65 11.84 6.24
CA GLU A 3 -2.41 11.43 5.06
C GLU A 3 -3.13 10.11 5.27
N ALA A 4 -2.46 9.14 5.88
CA ALA A 4 -3.10 7.85 6.14
C ALA A 4 -4.27 8.00 7.11
N GLY A 5 -4.11 8.85 8.13
CA GLY A 5 -5.20 9.13 9.07
C GLY A 5 -6.37 9.84 8.42
N GLU A 6 -6.08 10.76 7.50
CA GLU A 6 -7.12 11.49 6.79
C GLU A 6 -7.91 10.55 5.88
N VAL A 7 -7.24 9.63 5.19
CA VAL A 7 -7.93 8.64 4.37
C VAL A 7 -8.84 7.76 5.24
N GLY A 8 -8.35 7.32 6.39
CA GLY A 8 -9.16 6.51 7.31
C GLY A 8 -10.41 7.25 7.76
N ARG A 9 -10.27 8.53 8.10
CA ARG A 9 -11.42 9.34 8.49
C ARG A 9 -12.40 9.54 7.36
N ALA A 10 -11.89 9.74 6.14
CA ALA A 10 -12.72 9.92 4.96
C ALA A 10 -13.52 8.66 4.65
N ILE A 11 -12.94 7.48 4.83
CA ILE A 11 -13.64 6.22 4.66
C ILE A 11 -14.81 6.12 5.64
N LEU A 12 -14.57 6.47 6.89
CA LEU A 12 -15.61 6.44 7.90
C LEU A 12 -16.76 7.39 7.60
N LYS A 13 -16.46 8.52 6.94
CA LYS A 13 -17.46 9.50 6.53
C LYS A 13 -18.08 9.18 5.18
N GLN A 14 -17.57 8.16 4.49
CA GLN A 14 -18.00 7.79 3.16
C GLN A 14 -17.83 8.94 2.15
N ASP A 15 -16.75 9.71 2.34
CA ASP A 15 -16.42 10.83 1.45
C ASP A 15 -15.44 10.33 0.38
N GLU A 16 -15.99 9.94 -0.75
CA GLU A 16 -15.20 9.34 -1.84
C GLU A 16 -14.16 10.31 -2.41
N ALA A 17 -14.53 11.57 -2.60
CA ALA A 17 -13.60 12.55 -3.15
C ALA A 17 -12.40 12.74 -2.23
N GLU A 18 -12.62 12.80 -0.93
CA GLU A 18 -11.56 12.95 0.03
C GLU A 18 -10.67 11.70 0.10
N VAL A 19 -11.26 10.52 -0.07
CA VAL A 19 -10.50 9.28 -0.14
C VAL A 19 -9.56 9.28 -1.35
N ILE A 20 -10.08 9.68 -2.50
CA ILE A 20 -9.28 9.74 -3.73
C ILE A 20 -8.11 10.70 -3.54
N ASP A 21 -8.38 11.90 -3.05
CA ASP A 21 -7.34 12.89 -2.83
C ASP A 21 -6.30 12.39 -1.83
N GLY A 22 -6.75 11.77 -0.75
CA GLY A 22 -5.85 11.25 0.28
C GLY A 22 -4.95 10.12 -0.23
N ILE A 23 -5.49 9.25 -1.05
CA ILE A 23 -4.68 8.19 -1.67
C ILE A 23 -3.60 8.81 -2.55
N GLY A 24 -3.97 9.79 -3.37
CA GLY A 24 -2.99 10.49 -4.20
C GLY A 24 -1.90 11.15 -3.39
N ASP A 25 -2.28 11.83 -2.31
CA ASP A 25 -1.32 12.48 -1.43
C ASP A 25 -0.35 11.49 -0.81
N MET A 26 -0.85 10.33 -0.39
CA MET A 26 0.03 9.29 0.14
C MET A 26 1.03 8.79 -0.89
N VAL A 27 0.58 8.61 -2.12
CA VAL A 27 1.47 8.16 -3.19
C VAL A 27 2.56 9.18 -3.45
N VAL A 28 2.22 10.47 -3.44
CA VAL A 28 3.22 11.54 -3.64
C VAL A 28 4.25 11.50 -2.51
N VAL A 29 3.80 11.40 -1.27
CA VAL A 29 4.72 11.36 -0.11
C VAL A 29 5.64 10.15 -0.21
N LEU A 30 5.09 8.98 -0.52
CA LEU A 30 5.88 7.76 -0.64
C LEU A 30 6.87 7.81 -1.79
N THR A 31 6.47 8.43 -2.90
CA THR A 31 7.36 8.60 -4.05
C THR A 31 8.55 9.49 -3.67
N ASN A 32 8.29 10.58 -2.98
CA ASN A 32 9.36 11.46 -2.52
C ASN A 32 10.29 10.75 -1.53
N LEU A 33 9.72 9.96 -0.64
CA LEU A 33 10.53 9.20 0.32
C LEU A 33 11.41 8.17 -0.38
N SER A 34 10.87 7.47 -1.38
CA SER A 34 11.63 6.47 -2.12
C SER A 34 12.80 7.11 -2.86
N GLU A 35 12.62 8.32 -3.37
CA GLU A 35 13.69 9.06 -4.01
C GLU A 35 14.81 9.43 -3.04
N LEU A 36 14.41 9.80 -1.82
CA LEU A 36 15.40 10.15 -0.80
C LEU A 36 16.30 8.98 -0.43
N ILE A 37 15.77 7.78 -0.44
CA ILE A 37 16.57 6.58 -0.12
C ILE A 37 17.24 5.97 -1.36
N GLY A 38 17.01 6.58 -2.54
CA GLY A 38 17.66 6.13 -3.76
C GLY A 38 17.05 4.91 -4.40
N THR A 39 15.81 4.55 -4.03
CA THR A 39 15.12 3.40 -4.60
C THR A 39 13.83 3.88 -5.26
N PRO A 40 13.69 3.71 -6.58
CA PRO A 40 12.46 4.16 -7.25
C PRO A 40 11.23 3.53 -6.66
N ILE A 41 10.11 4.26 -6.67
CA ILE A 41 8.87 3.77 -6.10
C ILE A 41 8.41 2.48 -6.78
N GLU A 42 8.68 2.33 -8.07
CA GLU A 42 8.32 1.12 -8.81
C GLU A 42 9.01 -0.11 -8.25
N GLU A 43 10.26 0.04 -7.84
CA GLU A 43 11.00 -1.07 -7.22
C GLU A 43 10.44 -1.40 -5.85
N CYS A 44 10.07 -0.40 -5.08
CA CYS A 44 9.44 -0.62 -3.78
C CYS A 44 8.15 -1.42 -3.93
N ILE A 45 7.34 -1.03 -4.92
CA ILE A 45 6.08 -1.71 -5.21
C ILE A 45 6.34 -3.16 -5.63
N ALA A 46 7.32 -3.36 -6.51
CA ALA A 46 7.63 -4.70 -7.00
C ALA A 46 8.09 -5.63 -5.87
N ARG A 47 8.91 -5.12 -4.97
CA ARG A 47 9.37 -5.90 -3.83
C ARG A 47 8.24 -6.26 -2.89
N ALA A 48 7.36 -5.31 -2.61
CA ALA A 48 6.21 -5.55 -1.76
C ALA A 48 5.27 -6.57 -2.39
N TYR A 49 5.05 -6.45 -3.69
CA TYR A 49 4.21 -7.38 -4.43
C TYR A 49 4.77 -8.79 -4.38
N ASP A 50 6.08 -8.94 -4.54
CA ASP A 50 6.74 -10.24 -4.46
C ASP A 50 6.48 -10.92 -3.12
N VAL A 51 6.58 -10.18 -2.03
CA VAL A 51 6.32 -10.71 -0.70
C VAL A 51 4.87 -11.16 -0.58
N ILE A 52 3.94 -10.35 -1.06
CA ILE A 52 2.51 -10.66 -0.99
C ILE A 52 2.18 -11.89 -1.83
N VAL A 53 2.71 -11.96 -3.04
CA VAL A 53 2.46 -13.08 -3.94
C VAL A 53 2.97 -14.38 -3.34
N ASN A 54 4.18 -14.38 -2.79
CA ASN A 54 4.73 -15.55 -2.14
C ASN A 54 3.90 -15.99 -0.94
N ARG A 55 3.32 -15.02 -0.24
CA ARG A 55 2.47 -15.30 0.91
C ARG A 55 1.10 -15.82 0.50
N THR A 56 0.47 -15.19 -0.50
CA THR A 56 -0.87 -15.55 -0.93
C THR A 56 -0.88 -16.75 -1.86
N GLY A 57 0.23 -17.04 -2.52
CA GLY A 57 0.35 -18.20 -3.40
C GLY A 57 0.33 -19.52 -2.67
N LYS A 58 0.26 -19.51 -1.37
CA LYS A 58 0.28 -20.71 -0.54
C LYS A 58 -1.12 -21.14 -0.08
N MET A 59 -2.13 -20.78 -0.84
CA MET A 59 -3.48 -21.28 -0.59
C MET A 59 -3.54 -22.75 -0.97
N VAL A 60 -3.75 -23.61 0.00
CA VAL A 60 -3.83 -25.05 -0.21
C VAL A 60 -5.17 -25.53 0.33
N ASN A 61 -5.96 -26.15 -0.53
CA ASN A 61 -7.29 -26.68 -0.16
C ASN A 61 -8.18 -25.60 0.48
N GLY A 62 -8.09 -24.39 -0.05
CA GLY A 62 -8.87 -23.27 0.45
C GLY A 62 -8.35 -22.67 1.76
N THR A 63 -7.23 -23.14 2.25
CA THR A 63 -6.63 -22.65 3.47
C THR A 63 -5.34 -21.92 3.17
N PHE A 64 -5.20 -20.71 3.67
CA PHE A 64 -3.98 -19.95 3.51
C PHE A 64 -2.87 -20.53 4.37
N LYS A 65 -1.75 -20.83 3.76
CA LYS A 65 -0.56 -21.28 4.47
C LYS A 65 0.55 -20.25 4.28
N LYS A 66 1.06 -19.76 5.37
CA LYS A 66 2.19 -18.85 5.34
C LYS A 66 3.42 -19.60 4.87
N ASP A 67 4.18 -18.94 4.03
CA ASP A 67 5.45 -19.49 3.55
C ASP A 67 6.52 -19.12 4.56
N GLU A 68 6.87 -20.07 5.37
CA GLU A 68 7.92 -19.89 6.38
C GLU A 68 9.20 -20.62 5.99
#